data_fb71f547fc862b93fe8b7a3f87d829a8
#
_entry.id   fb71f547fc862b93fe8b7a3f87d829a8
#
_cell.length_a   1.000
_cell.length_b   1.000
_cell.length_c   1.000
_cell.angle_alpha   90.00
_cell.angle_beta   90.00
_cell.angle_gamma   90.00
#
_symmetry.space_group_name_H-M   'P 1'
#
loop_
_entity.id
_entity.type
_entity.pdbx_description
1 polymer ?
#
loop_
_entity_poly.entity_id
_entity_poly.type
_entity_poly.pdbx_seq_one_letter_code
_entity_poly.pdbx_strand_id
1 'polypeptide(L)'
;MPTHGFYRGWNPQGKQIPAAASLDIQFGLGGNGRGVYQGVGVAMHSFFAHDLIGTPSSIYVYQGAQLAALGKNLSLGYEWNLGISSGWKCNEGFMVSPLNVYINVAALFDWKVSPYLDIVFGPEYTHFSNGDTKFPNSGANTVNFRLGARRYISPSDKVRVERIFTSDLDNESFEERVSYDISVLGGFRADRTADGFDLYIINKAFPIASLNFNSLYSFNSYLAAGPSIDLIYDRSANLNLWENEDGNVEYSYPKFLSQTGIGLSARAELRMPVFAVNIGIGYGTSLEDHTRYDNDDLKGLYGVFNLKTFVSDKIFLNVGYRLKSVLYSHNLLFGLGLRL
;
A
#
# COMPACT_ATOMS: atom_id res chain seq x y z
N MET A 1 13.03 4.07 5.67
CA MET A 1 13.00 4.63 7.03
C MET A 1 11.83 5.57 7.12
N PRO A 2 11.05 5.55 8.22
CA PRO A 2 10.01 6.55 8.39
C PRO A 2 10.67 7.91 8.40
N THR A 3 10.04 8.84 7.77
CA THR A 3 10.47 10.21 7.57
C THR A 3 10.54 10.98 8.89
N HIS A 4 11.47 10.62 9.75
CA HIS A 4 11.81 11.48 10.88
C HIS A 4 12.15 12.91 10.42
N GLY A 5 12.57 13.07 9.16
CA GLY A 5 12.82 14.35 8.55
C GLY A 5 11.60 15.24 8.37
N PHE A 6 10.41 14.69 8.10
CA PHE A 6 9.21 15.48 7.87
C PHE A 6 8.69 16.14 9.14
N TYR A 7 8.65 15.38 10.23
CA TYR A 7 8.21 15.86 11.54
C TYR A 7 9.25 16.69 12.29
N ARG A 8 10.53 16.44 12.04
CA ARG A 8 11.63 17.16 12.71
C ARG A 8 12.24 18.27 11.87
N GLY A 9 11.63 18.55 10.69
CA GLY A 9 12.13 19.61 9.83
C GLY A 9 13.53 19.34 9.30
N TRP A 10 13.92 18.03 9.14
CA TRP A 10 15.19 17.72 8.50
C TRP A 10 15.05 18.01 7.01
N ASN A 11 15.69 19.04 6.58
CA ASN A 11 15.92 19.33 5.17
C ASN A 11 17.40 19.67 5.00
N PRO A 12 17.99 19.35 3.86
CA PRO A 12 19.42 19.61 3.60
C PRO A 12 19.81 21.09 3.71
N GLN A 13 18.83 21.99 3.70
CA GLN A 13 19.04 23.44 3.77
C GLN A 13 18.72 24.03 5.17
N GLY A 14 18.42 23.18 6.17
CA GLY A 14 18.12 23.63 7.53
C GLY A 14 16.77 24.37 7.70
N LYS A 15 15.92 24.41 6.68
CA LYS A 15 14.57 25.03 6.76
C LYS A 15 13.59 24.05 7.42
N GLN A 16 12.90 24.46 8.44
CA GLN A 16 11.81 23.66 9.03
C GLN A 16 10.58 23.66 8.12
N ILE A 17 9.93 22.50 7.98
CA ILE A 17 8.62 22.35 7.35
C ILE A 17 7.59 22.36 8.48
N PRO A 18 6.90 23.51 8.70
CA PRO A 18 6.15 23.72 9.95
C PRO A 18 4.82 22.97 9.97
N ALA A 19 4.22 22.71 8.81
CA ALA A 19 2.89 22.13 8.71
C ALA A 19 2.63 21.56 7.31
N ALA A 20 1.57 20.77 7.19
CA ALA A 20 1.00 20.35 5.92
C ALA A 20 -0.51 20.58 5.93
N ALA A 21 -1.06 20.95 4.77
CA ALA A 21 -2.49 21.08 4.54
C ALA A 21 -2.85 20.50 3.18
N SER A 22 -4.07 20.00 3.03
CA SER A 22 -4.60 19.58 1.74
C SER A 22 -5.99 20.14 1.51
N LEU A 23 -6.33 20.29 0.22
CA LEU A 23 -7.69 20.55 -0.24
C LEU A 23 -8.09 19.40 -1.14
N ASP A 24 -9.16 18.69 -0.77
CA ASP A 24 -9.64 17.50 -1.45
C ASP A 24 -11.03 17.71 -2.01
N ILE A 25 -11.27 17.20 -3.24
CA ILE A 25 -12.58 17.11 -3.87
C ILE A 25 -12.81 15.67 -4.28
N GLN A 26 -13.90 15.07 -3.80
CA GLN A 26 -14.26 13.68 -4.02
C GLN A 26 -15.59 13.56 -4.77
N PHE A 27 -15.65 12.63 -5.71
CA PHE A 27 -16.84 12.28 -6.48
C PHE A 27 -17.23 10.82 -6.22
N GLY A 28 -18.37 10.61 -5.58
CA GLY A 28 -18.90 9.29 -5.31
C GLY A 28 -19.41 8.61 -6.58
N LEU A 29 -19.03 7.35 -6.77
CA LEU A 29 -19.51 6.48 -7.84
C LEU A 29 -20.64 5.55 -7.37
N GLY A 30 -21.24 5.85 -6.21
CA GLY A 30 -22.27 5.04 -5.58
C GLY A 30 -21.73 4.12 -4.49
N GLY A 31 -22.63 3.52 -3.74
CA GLY A 31 -22.37 2.53 -2.72
C GLY A 31 -23.17 1.24 -2.97
N ASN A 32 -22.77 0.13 -2.40
CA ASN A 32 -23.43 -1.16 -2.60
C ASN A 32 -24.60 -1.43 -1.61
N GLY A 33 -25.08 -0.41 -0.91
CA GLY A 33 -26.14 -0.55 0.10
C GLY A 33 -25.72 -1.16 1.43
N ARG A 34 -24.48 -1.66 1.54
CA ARG A 34 -23.93 -2.30 2.76
C ARG A 34 -23.10 -1.36 3.64
N GLY A 35 -23.40 -0.08 3.64
CA GLY A 35 -22.63 0.88 4.44
C GLY A 35 -21.30 1.31 3.82
N VAL A 36 -21.04 0.95 2.56
CA VAL A 36 -19.80 1.22 1.85
C VAL A 36 -20.04 2.25 0.76
N TYR A 37 -19.09 3.15 0.61
CA TYR A 37 -19.04 4.14 -0.47
C TYR A 37 -17.66 4.14 -1.12
N GLN A 38 -17.62 4.51 -2.39
CA GLN A 38 -16.40 4.54 -3.18
C GLN A 38 -16.48 5.63 -4.25
N GLY A 39 -15.34 6.04 -4.78
CA GLY A 39 -15.29 7.04 -5.81
C GLY A 39 -13.88 7.40 -6.25
N VAL A 40 -13.78 8.54 -6.90
CA VAL A 40 -12.53 9.14 -7.35
C VAL A 40 -12.37 10.52 -6.73
N GLY A 41 -11.13 10.94 -6.50
CA GLY A 41 -10.85 12.25 -5.92
C GLY A 41 -9.61 12.89 -6.50
N VAL A 42 -9.52 14.17 -6.29
CA VAL A 42 -8.33 14.98 -6.55
C VAL A 42 -7.99 15.77 -5.30
N ALA A 43 -6.69 15.90 -5.02
CA ALA A 43 -6.20 16.69 -3.89
C ALA A 43 -5.05 17.59 -4.31
N MET A 44 -4.94 18.73 -3.64
CA MET A 44 -3.79 19.63 -3.71
C MET A 44 -3.16 19.69 -2.32
N HIS A 45 -1.84 19.54 -2.24
CA HIS A 45 -1.12 19.49 -0.98
C HIS A 45 -0.16 20.68 -0.86
N SER A 46 -0.18 21.34 0.28
CA SER A 46 0.76 22.39 0.64
C SER A 46 1.54 21.98 1.87
N PHE A 47 2.85 22.10 1.80
CA PHE A 47 3.77 21.89 2.92
C PHE A 47 4.35 23.20 3.43
N PHE A 48 3.79 24.33 2.97
CA PHE A 48 4.25 25.70 3.28
C PHE A 48 5.75 25.93 3.01
N ALA A 49 6.32 25.12 2.14
CA ALA A 49 7.71 25.13 1.71
C ALA A 49 7.81 24.93 0.19
N HIS A 50 7.07 25.74 -0.57
CA HIS A 50 6.93 25.62 -2.03
C HIS A 50 8.27 25.59 -2.76
N ASP A 51 9.24 26.40 -2.33
CA ASP A 51 10.56 26.46 -2.97
C ASP A 51 11.36 25.18 -2.79
N LEU A 52 11.09 24.41 -1.73
CA LEU A 52 11.78 23.18 -1.41
C LEU A 52 11.04 21.93 -1.93
N ILE A 53 9.72 21.90 -1.76
CA ILE A 53 8.91 20.68 -1.97
C ILE A 53 8.03 20.79 -3.21
N GLY A 54 7.64 22.01 -3.60
CA GLY A 54 6.63 22.25 -4.61
C GLY A 54 5.22 22.31 -4.01
N THR A 55 4.23 22.18 -4.89
CA THR A 55 2.81 22.06 -4.52
C THR A 55 2.25 20.81 -5.19
N PRO A 56 2.46 19.64 -4.60
CA PRO A 56 2.02 18.39 -5.22
C PRO A 56 0.51 18.31 -5.28
N SER A 57 0.03 17.66 -6.34
CA SER A 57 -1.37 17.32 -6.52
C SER A 57 -1.52 15.82 -6.72
N SER A 58 -2.63 15.25 -6.26
CA SER A 58 -2.92 13.83 -6.34
C SER A 58 -4.22 13.58 -7.09
N ILE A 59 -4.28 12.48 -7.83
CA ILE A 59 -5.50 11.85 -8.31
C ILE A 59 -5.58 10.46 -7.70
N TYR A 60 -6.74 10.08 -7.17
CA TYR A 60 -6.87 8.86 -6.41
C TYR A 60 -8.26 8.23 -6.53
N VAL A 61 -8.32 6.94 -6.28
CA VAL A 61 -9.55 6.23 -5.93
C VAL A 61 -9.69 6.19 -4.42
N TYR A 62 -10.90 6.22 -3.92
CA TYR A 62 -11.16 6.10 -2.49
C TYR A 62 -12.29 5.12 -2.21
N GLN A 63 -12.25 4.56 -1.02
CA GLN A 63 -13.29 3.72 -0.48
C GLN A 63 -13.39 3.94 1.02
N GLY A 64 -14.60 3.98 1.51
CA GLY A 64 -14.87 4.06 2.92
C GLY A 64 -16.11 3.27 3.32
N ALA A 65 -16.24 3.04 4.62
CA ALA A 65 -17.42 2.42 5.19
C ALA A 65 -17.71 2.98 6.58
N GLN A 66 -19.00 2.97 6.95
CA GLN A 66 -19.41 3.22 8.31
C GLN A 66 -19.25 1.94 9.14
N LEU A 67 -18.53 2.03 10.25
CA LEU A 67 -18.24 0.91 11.16
C LEU A 67 -19.25 0.81 12.31
N ALA A 68 -19.67 1.95 12.85
CA ALA A 68 -20.55 1.98 14.02
C ALA A 68 -21.44 3.23 14.05
N ALA A 69 -22.66 3.07 14.50
CA ALA A 69 -23.53 4.20 14.87
C ALA A 69 -23.24 4.57 16.34
N LEU A 70 -22.80 5.79 16.57
CA LEU A 70 -22.53 6.34 17.92
C LEU A 70 -23.74 7.07 18.50
N GLY A 71 -24.82 7.19 17.72
CA GLY A 71 -26.06 7.83 18.09
C GLY A 71 -26.98 8.01 16.89
N LYS A 72 -28.03 8.83 17.04
CA LYS A 72 -28.99 9.04 15.96
C LYS A 72 -28.41 9.76 14.74
N ASN A 73 -27.43 10.64 14.97
CA ASN A 73 -26.89 11.53 13.94
C ASN A 73 -25.35 11.44 13.80
N LEU A 74 -24.68 10.57 14.55
CA LEU A 74 -23.23 10.43 14.52
C LEU A 74 -22.86 8.97 14.25
N SER A 75 -21.98 8.75 13.31
CA SER A 75 -21.38 7.44 13.03
C SER A 75 -19.86 7.53 12.94
N LEU A 76 -19.19 6.43 13.23
CA LEU A 76 -17.76 6.22 13.04
C LEU A 76 -17.56 5.40 11.79
N GLY A 77 -16.60 5.79 10.97
CA GLY A 77 -16.20 5.09 9.76
C GLY A 77 -14.71 5.15 9.52
N TYR A 78 -14.31 4.60 8.42
CA TYR A 78 -12.96 4.73 7.86
C TYR A 78 -13.04 5.13 6.40
N GLU A 79 -11.95 5.66 5.89
CA GLU A 79 -11.73 5.88 4.46
C GLU A 79 -10.24 5.64 4.15
N TRP A 80 -9.96 5.01 3.01
CA TRP A 80 -8.63 4.93 2.46
C TRP A 80 -8.63 5.43 1.02
N ASN A 81 -7.53 6.07 0.63
CA ASN A 81 -7.30 6.61 -0.70
C ASN A 81 -6.01 6.02 -1.26
N LEU A 82 -6.03 5.63 -2.53
CA LEU A 82 -4.87 5.14 -3.26
C LEU A 82 -4.79 5.83 -4.61
N GLY A 83 -3.63 6.39 -4.93
CA GLY A 83 -3.46 7.10 -6.19
C GLY A 83 -2.02 7.45 -6.49
N ILE A 84 -1.88 8.43 -7.35
CA ILE A 84 -0.59 9.00 -7.74
C ILE A 84 -0.58 10.49 -7.46
N SER A 85 0.59 11.01 -7.12
CA SER A 85 0.84 12.43 -6.92
C SER A 85 1.97 12.92 -7.80
N SER A 86 1.87 14.15 -8.28
CA SER A 86 2.87 14.84 -9.10
C SER A 86 3.00 16.31 -8.68
N GLY A 87 4.01 17.01 -9.22
CA GLY A 87 4.29 18.40 -8.86
C GLY A 87 5.28 18.57 -7.72
N TRP A 88 5.98 17.50 -7.37
CA TRP A 88 7.07 17.51 -6.41
C TRP A 88 8.32 18.18 -7.00
N LYS A 89 8.99 19.01 -6.22
CA LYS A 89 10.35 19.45 -6.54
C LYS A 89 11.35 18.37 -6.17
N CYS A 90 12.02 17.83 -7.19
CA CYS A 90 13.05 16.83 -7.00
C CYS A 90 14.32 17.47 -6.45
N ASN A 91 14.78 16.98 -5.31
CA ASN A 91 16.06 17.34 -4.73
C ASN A 91 16.70 16.13 -4.06
N GLU A 92 18.02 16.12 -3.99
CA GLU A 92 18.81 14.95 -3.55
C GLU A 92 18.57 14.54 -2.08
N GLY A 93 17.96 15.36 -1.29
CA GLY A 93 17.78 15.06 0.14
C GLY A 93 16.37 14.63 0.54
N PHE A 94 15.38 14.74 -0.37
CA PHE A 94 13.99 14.59 0.04
C PHE A 94 13.16 13.77 -0.94
N MET A 95 12.81 14.33 -2.10
CA MET A 95 12.04 13.67 -3.14
C MET A 95 12.85 13.65 -4.43
N VAL A 96 13.14 12.47 -4.94
CA VAL A 96 13.95 12.30 -6.17
C VAL A 96 13.11 11.93 -7.38
N SER A 97 11.81 11.71 -7.19
CA SER A 97 10.84 11.42 -8.25
C SER A 97 9.78 12.50 -8.32
N PRO A 98 9.46 13.04 -9.51
CA PRO A 98 8.34 13.96 -9.69
C PRO A 98 6.98 13.28 -9.60
N LEU A 99 6.94 11.95 -9.76
CA LEU A 99 5.75 11.11 -9.66
C LEU A 99 5.89 10.16 -8.47
N ASN A 100 4.91 10.16 -7.57
CA ASN A 100 4.92 9.35 -6.36
C ASN A 100 3.56 8.70 -6.14
N VAL A 101 3.55 7.55 -5.47
CA VAL A 101 2.33 6.93 -4.95
C VAL A 101 1.77 7.80 -3.85
N TYR A 102 0.46 7.93 -3.80
CA TYR A 102 -0.31 8.60 -2.77
C TYR A 102 -1.17 7.58 -2.04
N ILE A 103 -0.98 7.46 -0.75
CA ILE A 103 -1.78 6.60 0.14
C ILE A 103 -2.28 7.47 1.28
N ASN A 104 -3.58 7.41 1.56
CA ASN A 104 -4.17 8.07 2.71
C ASN A 104 -5.11 7.09 3.44
N VAL A 105 -5.11 7.15 4.76
CA VAL A 105 -6.03 6.38 5.62
C VAL A 105 -6.60 7.33 6.67
N ALA A 106 -7.91 7.31 6.85
CA ALA A 106 -8.62 8.16 7.79
C ALA A 106 -9.59 7.36 8.67
N ALA A 107 -9.69 7.75 9.94
CA ALA A 107 -10.79 7.38 10.81
C ALA A 107 -11.74 8.58 10.90
N LEU A 108 -12.97 8.41 10.45
CA LEU A 108 -13.89 9.51 10.22
C LEU A 108 -15.13 9.40 11.08
N PHE A 109 -15.54 10.54 11.61
CA PHE A 109 -16.87 10.74 12.18
C PHE A 109 -17.73 11.41 11.13
N ASP A 110 -18.89 10.82 10.84
CA ASP A 110 -19.91 11.39 9.97
C ASP A 110 -21.06 11.93 10.83
N TRP A 111 -21.21 13.24 10.87
CA TRP A 111 -22.32 13.91 11.57
C TRP A 111 -23.42 14.28 10.59
N LYS A 112 -24.55 13.64 10.73
CA LYS A 112 -25.74 13.86 9.90
C LYS A 112 -26.42 15.19 10.25
N VAL A 113 -26.26 16.18 9.37
CA VAL A 113 -26.89 17.49 9.50
C VAL A 113 -28.28 17.50 8.88
N SER A 114 -28.45 16.85 7.72
CA SER A 114 -29.72 16.74 7.01
C SER A 114 -29.79 15.42 6.21
N PRO A 115 -30.94 15.10 5.56
CA PRO A 115 -30.97 13.96 4.65
C PRO A 115 -29.98 14.01 3.49
N TYR A 116 -29.51 15.20 3.12
CA TYR A 116 -28.63 15.44 1.97
C TYR A 116 -27.21 15.85 2.34
N LEU A 117 -26.92 16.07 3.64
CA LEU A 117 -25.64 16.64 4.07
C LEU A 117 -25.13 15.98 5.35
N ASP A 118 -23.91 15.52 5.32
CA ASP A 118 -23.12 15.13 6.48
C ASP A 118 -21.89 16.03 6.60
N ILE A 119 -21.50 16.36 7.82
CA ILE A 119 -20.18 16.90 8.14
C ILE A 119 -19.27 15.74 8.50
N VAL A 120 -18.11 15.67 7.88
CA VAL A 120 -17.14 14.59 8.06
C VAL A 120 -15.89 15.17 8.70
N PHE A 121 -15.41 14.53 9.78
CA PHE A 121 -14.20 14.97 10.46
C PHE A 121 -13.46 13.83 11.13
N GLY A 122 -12.14 13.95 11.27
CA GLY A 122 -11.35 12.95 11.96
C GLY A 122 -9.86 12.97 11.62
N PRO A 123 -9.04 12.19 12.30
CA PRO A 123 -7.63 12.06 12.01
C PRO A 123 -7.39 11.29 10.72
N GLU A 124 -6.34 11.68 10.01
CA GLU A 124 -5.86 11.00 8.81
C GLU A 124 -4.34 10.92 8.78
N TYR A 125 -3.85 9.87 8.14
CA TYR A 125 -2.44 9.67 7.84
C TYR A 125 -2.25 9.59 6.33
N THR A 126 -1.28 10.33 5.81
CA THR A 126 -0.95 10.36 4.39
C THR A 126 0.51 9.98 4.19
N HIS A 127 0.76 9.13 3.19
CA HIS A 127 2.07 8.68 2.76
C HIS A 127 2.27 8.95 1.27
N PHE A 128 3.44 9.51 0.93
CA PHE A 128 3.92 9.66 -0.44
C PHE A 128 5.27 8.98 -0.59
N SER A 129 5.46 8.20 -1.63
CA SER A 129 6.75 7.61 -1.97
C SER A 129 6.82 7.21 -3.44
N ASN A 130 8.03 7.04 -3.95
CA ASN A 130 8.22 6.53 -5.31
C ASN A 130 8.21 4.98 -5.37
N GLY A 131 7.88 4.29 -4.26
CA GLY A 131 7.84 2.83 -4.20
C GLY A 131 9.20 2.17 -4.39
N ASP A 132 10.29 2.82 -4.00
CA ASP A 132 11.69 2.38 -4.15
C ASP A 132 12.15 2.23 -5.61
N THR A 133 11.48 2.89 -6.55
CA THR A 133 11.90 2.88 -7.97
C THR A 133 13.14 3.72 -8.24
N LYS A 134 13.52 4.61 -7.31
CA LYS A 134 14.70 5.47 -7.39
C LYS A 134 15.18 5.88 -5.99
N PHE A 135 16.51 5.89 -5.76
CA PHE A 135 17.12 6.33 -4.50
C PHE A 135 17.71 7.74 -4.59
N PRO A 136 17.79 8.44 -3.44
CA PRO A 136 17.18 8.10 -2.14
C PRO A 136 15.64 8.20 -2.18
N ASN A 137 14.95 7.29 -1.50
CA ASN A 137 13.50 7.33 -1.34
C ASN A 137 13.15 7.63 0.12
N SER A 138 13.20 8.88 0.51
CA SER A 138 12.83 9.28 1.88
C SER A 138 11.32 9.21 2.11
N GLY A 139 10.53 9.38 1.05
CA GLY A 139 9.09 9.50 1.14
C GLY A 139 8.62 10.72 1.95
N ALA A 140 7.33 10.94 2.05
CA ALA A 140 6.73 11.96 2.88
C ALA A 140 5.54 11.40 3.65
N ASN A 141 5.50 11.63 4.96
CA ASN A 141 4.41 11.19 5.82
C ASN A 141 3.81 12.41 6.55
N THR A 142 2.49 12.49 6.59
CA THR A 142 1.79 13.52 7.36
C THR A 142 0.68 12.89 8.20
N VAL A 143 0.47 13.44 9.39
CA VAL A 143 -0.74 13.21 10.19
C VAL A 143 -1.50 14.51 10.24
N ASN A 144 -2.74 14.49 9.80
CA ASN A 144 -3.60 15.67 9.71
C ASN A 144 -4.93 15.39 10.40
N PHE A 145 -5.71 16.44 10.50
CA PHE A 145 -7.12 16.36 10.88
C PHE A 145 -7.96 16.78 9.69
N ARG A 146 -8.81 15.89 9.20
CA ARG A 146 -9.75 16.17 8.11
C ARG A 146 -10.99 16.87 8.66
N LEU A 147 -11.48 17.86 7.93
CA LEU A 147 -12.80 18.44 8.09
C LEU A 147 -13.40 18.64 6.68
N GLY A 148 -14.59 18.12 6.47
CA GLY A 148 -15.25 18.20 5.16
C GLY A 148 -16.76 18.12 5.25
N ALA A 149 -17.39 18.28 4.09
CA ALA A 149 -18.83 18.13 3.92
C ALA A 149 -19.10 17.12 2.81
N ARG A 150 -19.97 16.14 3.08
CA ARG A 150 -20.43 15.14 2.10
C ARG A 150 -21.87 15.45 1.72
N ARG A 151 -22.07 15.82 0.45
CA ARG A 151 -23.40 16.06 -0.10
C ARG A 151 -23.89 14.85 -0.88
N TYR A 152 -25.11 14.43 -0.64
CA TYR A 152 -25.80 13.37 -1.36
C TYR A 152 -26.73 13.97 -2.42
N ILE A 153 -26.76 13.37 -3.61
CA ILE A 153 -27.68 13.77 -4.71
C ILE A 153 -29.09 13.31 -4.34
N SER A 154 -29.23 12.10 -3.79
CA SER A 154 -30.48 11.55 -3.29
C SER A 154 -30.32 11.07 -1.84
N PRO A 155 -31.37 11.18 -0.99
CA PRO A 155 -31.35 10.59 0.35
C PRO A 155 -31.16 9.08 0.35
N SER A 156 -31.53 8.40 -0.73
CA SER A 156 -31.31 6.95 -0.92
C SER A 156 -29.84 6.58 -1.12
N ASP A 157 -29.01 7.53 -1.55
CA ASP A 157 -27.56 7.34 -1.74
C ASP A 157 -26.82 7.33 -0.41
N LYS A 158 -27.54 7.71 0.67
CA LYS A 158 -26.96 7.76 1.99
C LYS A 158 -26.70 6.36 2.51
N VAL A 159 -25.47 6.11 2.79
CA VAL A 159 -24.98 4.86 3.35
C VAL A 159 -25.66 4.59 4.71
N ARG A 160 -26.20 3.40 4.90
CA ARG A 160 -26.75 2.95 6.17
C ARG A 160 -25.75 2.04 6.87
N VAL A 161 -25.58 2.25 8.15
CA VAL A 161 -24.84 1.30 9.01
C VAL A 161 -25.65 0.00 9.07
N GLU A 162 -25.30 -0.98 8.24
CA GLU A 162 -25.66 -2.36 8.54
C GLU A 162 -24.67 -2.89 9.59
N ARG A 163 -25.15 -3.77 10.45
CA ARG A 163 -24.28 -4.40 11.45
C ARG A 163 -23.23 -5.24 10.71
N ILE A 164 -22.03 -4.69 10.54
CA ILE A 164 -20.92 -5.32 9.83
C ILE A 164 -20.43 -6.59 10.54
N PHE A 165 -20.80 -6.77 11.80
CA PHE A 165 -20.29 -7.82 12.68
C PHE A 165 -21.36 -8.85 13.11
N THR A 166 -22.32 -9.19 12.25
CA THR A 166 -23.17 -10.36 12.50
C THR A 166 -22.50 -11.59 11.93
N SER A 167 -22.09 -12.51 12.80
CA SER A 167 -21.55 -13.80 12.39
C SER A 167 -22.67 -14.77 12.07
N ASP A 168 -22.96 -14.99 10.80
CA ASP A 168 -23.88 -16.05 10.34
C ASP A 168 -23.14 -17.33 9.94
N LEU A 169 -21.84 -17.46 10.29
CA LEU A 169 -21.00 -18.62 9.91
C LEU A 169 -21.23 -19.87 10.77
N ASP A 170 -22.03 -19.80 11.83
CA ASP A 170 -22.19 -20.92 12.78
C ASP A 170 -22.82 -22.18 12.13
N ASN A 171 -23.45 -22.05 10.97
CA ASN A 171 -24.05 -23.15 10.21
C ASN A 171 -23.28 -23.54 8.94
N GLU A 172 -22.14 -22.91 8.63
CA GLU A 172 -21.36 -23.23 7.44
C GLU A 172 -20.48 -24.48 7.65
N SER A 173 -20.43 -25.35 6.63
CA SER A 173 -19.53 -26.49 6.60
C SER A 173 -18.06 -26.04 6.53
N PHE A 174 -17.13 -26.98 6.81
CA PHE A 174 -15.68 -26.68 6.70
C PHE A 174 -15.32 -26.21 5.29
N GLU A 175 -15.88 -26.81 4.26
CA GLU A 175 -15.59 -26.51 2.85
C GLU A 175 -16.09 -25.09 2.49
N GLU A 176 -17.25 -24.69 2.99
CA GLU A 176 -17.76 -23.31 2.80
C GLU A 176 -16.92 -22.25 3.51
N ARG A 177 -16.18 -22.62 4.56
CA ARG A 177 -15.27 -21.74 5.29
C ARG A 177 -13.89 -21.57 4.63
N VAL A 178 -13.55 -22.40 3.65
CA VAL A 178 -12.28 -22.31 2.94
C VAL A 178 -12.45 -21.50 1.67
N SER A 179 -11.60 -20.53 1.46
CA SER A 179 -11.51 -19.75 0.23
C SER A 179 -10.10 -19.83 -0.36
N TYR A 180 -10.01 -19.82 -1.67
CA TYR A 180 -8.75 -19.83 -2.39
C TYR A 180 -8.59 -18.52 -3.16
N ASP A 181 -7.46 -17.83 -2.96
CA ASP A 181 -7.15 -16.61 -3.70
C ASP A 181 -5.94 -16.86 -4.60
N ILE A 182 -6.05 -16.49 -5.87
CA ILE A 182 -4.92 -16.44 -6.80
C ILE A 182 -4.73 -14.99 -7.19
N SER A 183 -3.51 -14.45 -7.09
CA SER A 183 -3.22 -13.08 -7.54
C SER A 183 -1.90 -12.98 -8.29
N VAL A 184 -1.91 -12.13 -9.32
CA VAL A 184 -0.73 -11.74 -10.10
C VAL A 184 -0.46 -10.27 -9.82
N LEU A 185 0.77 -9.96 -9.41
CA LEU A 185 1.20 -8.62 -9.11
C LEU A 185 2.46 -8.27 -9.89
N GLY A 186 2.65 -7.00 -10.18
CA GLY A 186 3.85 -6.46 -10.81
C GLY A 186 4.24 -5.12 -10.23
N GLY A 187 5.49 -4.77 -10.40
CA GLY A 187 6.04 -3.50 -9.92
C GLY A 187 7.46 -3.27 -10.43
N PHE A 188 8.08 -2.25 -9.89
CA PHE A 188 9.46 -1.90 -10.19
C PHE A 188 10.17 -1.48 -8.91
N ARG A 189 11.47 -1.76 -8.81
CA ARG A 189 12.33 -1.20 -7.77
C ARG A 189 13.70 -0.82 -8.32
N ALA A 190 14.38 0.10 -7.67
CA ALA A 190 15.82 0.29 -7.83
C ALA A 190 16.55 -0.68 -6.90
N ASP A 191 17.77 -1.07 -7.27
CA ASP A 191 18.58 -1.95 -6.43
C ASP A 191 19.54 -1.18 -5.56
N ARG A 192 19.72 -1.71 -4.34
CA ARG A 192 20.66 -1.22 -3.35
C ARG A 192 21.31 -2.42 -2.67
N THR A 193 22.50 -2.74 -3.10
CA THR A 193 23.26 -3.88 -2.59
C THR A 193 24.42 -3.38 -1.72
N ALA A 194 24.61 -4.01 -0.57
CA ALA A 194 25.78 -3.81 0.27
C ALA A 194 26.76 -4.94 0.03
N ASP A 195 28.00 -4.60 -0.33
CA ASP A 195 29.12 -5.54 -0.39
C ASP A 195 30.14 -5.14 0.67
N GLY A 196 30.18 -5.90 1.76
CA GLY A 196 31.01 -5.55 2.91
C GLY A 196 30.62 -4.21 3.54
N PHE A 197 31.51 -3.22 3.48
CA PHE A 197 31.28 -1.86 4.00
C PHE A 197 30.77 -0.90 2.94
N ASP A 198 30.75 -1.29 1.66
CA ASP A 198 30.37 -0.43 0.56
C ASP A 198 28.90 -0.63 0.18
N LEU A 199 28.20 0.47 -0.04
CA LEU A 199 26.82 0.50 -0.48
C LEU A 199 26.76 0.92 -1.95
N TYR A 200 26.43 -0.02 -2.82
CA TYR A 200 26.22 0.23 -4.24
C TYR A 200 24.74 0.52 -4.52
N ILE A 201 24.48 1.63 -5.20
CA ILE A 201 23.12 2.05 -5.58
C ILE A 201 23.02 2.03 -7.11
N ILE A 202 22.15 1.17 -7.63
CA ILE A 202 21.83 1.13 -9.06
C ILE A 202 20.47 1.81 -9.25
N ASN A 203 20.50 3.09 -9.64
CA ASN A 203 19.31 3.91 -9.87
C ASN A 203 18.62 3.57 -11.21
N LYS A 204 18.27 2.29 -11.38
CA LYS A 204 17.53 1.77 -12.51
C LYS A 204 16.31 1.02 -11.99
N ALA A 205 15.16 1.27 -12.58
CA ALA A 205 13.93 0.55 -12.23
C ALA A 205 13.97 -0.86 -12.85
N PHE A 206 14.07 -1.89 -11.99
CA PHE A 206 14.02 -3.29 -12.36
C PHE A 206 12.61 -3.81 -12.21
N PRO A 207 12.06 -4.53 -13.19
CA PRO A 207 10.73 -5.12 -13.08
C PRO A 207 10.70 -6.29 -12.09
N ILE A 208 9.58 -6.37 -11.38
CA ILE A 208 9.26 -7.44 -10.46
C ILE A 208 7.89 -7.99 -10.84
N ALA A 209 7.72 -9.30 -10.79
CA ALA A 209 6.44 -9.97 -10.93
C ALA A 209 6.25 -10.99 -9.81
N SER A 210 5.03 -11.14 -9.34
CA SER A 210 4.71 -12.12 -8.30
C SER A 210 3.40 -12.83 -8.63
N LEU A 211 3.39 -14.14 -8.41
CA LEU A 211 2.20 -14.98 -8.39
C LEU A 211 2.01 -15.50 -6.98
N ASN A 212 0.83 -15.33 -6.44
CA ASN A 212 0.49 -15.74 -5.09
C ASN A 212 -0.75 -16.63 -5.09
N PHE A 213 -0.71 -17.70 -4.31
CA PHE A 213 -1.82 -18.60 -4.04
C PHE A 213 -2.02 -18.71 -2.54
N ASN A 214 -3.21 -18.31 -2.04
CA ASN A 214 -3.60 -18.43 -0.65
C ASN A 214 -4.72 -19.45 -0.49
N SER A 215 -4.65 -20.27 0.57
CA SER A 215 -5.76 -21.08 1.06
C SER A 215 -6.13 -20.55 2.45
N LEU A 216 -7.29 -19.94 2.60
CA LEU A 216 -7.68 -19.22 3.81
C LEU A 216 -8.93 -19.85 4.43
N TYR A 217 -8.82 -20.24 5.69
CA TYR A 217 -9.94 -20.71 6.52
C TYR A 217 -10.53 -19.53 7.28
N SER A 218 -11.84 -19.33 7.15
CA SER A 218 -12.60 -18.28 7.81
C SER A 218 -13.02 -18.72 9.23
N PHE A 219 -12.47 -18.07 10.24
CA PHE A 219 -12.89 -18.27 11.63
C PHE A 219 -14.23 -17.61 11.91
N ASN A 220 -14.47 -16.50 11.26
CA ASN A 220 -15.72 -15.74 11.28
C ASN A 220 -15.82 -14.90 9.99
N SER A 221 -16.87 -14.09 9.83
CA SER A 221 -17.11 -13.29 8.64
C SER A 221 -16.01 -12.25 8.32
N TYR A 222 -15.18 -11.88 9.28
CA TYR A 222 -14.16 -10.84 9.14
C TYR A 222 -12.72 -11.31 9.36
N LEU A 223 -12.50 -12.52 9.88
CA LEU A 223 -11.16 -13.04 10.16
C LEU A 223 -10.94 -14.39 9.48
N ALA A 224 -9.93 -14.48 8.66
CA ALA A 224 -9.47 -15.71 8.05
C ALA A 224 -7.94 -15.86 8.19
N ALA A 225 -7.44 -17.09 8.18
CA ALA A 225 -6.01 -17.34 8.11
C ALA A 225 -5.73 -18.67 7.40
N GLY A 226 -4.49 -18.82 6.92
CA GLY A 226 -4.06 -20.04 6.27
C GLY A 226 -2.70 -19.93 5.59
N PRO A 227 -2.27 -21.01 4.92
CA PRO A 227 -1.02 -21.04 4.18
C PRO A 227 -1.11 -20.32 2.83
N SER A 228 0.06 -19.92 2.34
CA SER A 228 0.23 -19.32 1.02
C SER A 228 1.52 -19.82 0.37
N ILE A 229 1.47 -19.95 -0.96
CA ILE A 229 2.62 -20.15 -1.82
C ILE A 229 2.85 -18.87 -2.61
N ASP A 230 4.10 -18.39 -2.58
CA ASP A 230 4.51 -17.16 -3.24
C ASP A 230 5.60 -17.49 -4.27
N LEU A 231 5.38 -17.18 -5.54
CA LEU A 231 6.39 -17.19 -6.59
C LEU A 231 6.73 -15.74 -6.91
N ILE A 232 8.00 -15.39 -6.95
CA ILE A 232 8.45 -14.05 -7.27
C ILE A 232 9.57 -14.10 -8.31
N TYR A 233 9.50 -13.26 -9.31
CA TYR A 233 10.58 -12.90 -10.20
C TYR A 233 11.02 -11.48 -9.90
N ASP A 234 12.27 -11.28 -9.53
CA ASP A 234 12.85 -9.97 -9.24
C ASP A 234 14.10 -9.79 -10.08
N ARG A 235 14.02 -8.93 -11.11
CA ARG A 235 15.13 -8.73 -12.04
C ARG A 235 16.34 -8.05 -11.41
N SER A 236 16.20 -7.45 -10.23
CA SER A 236 17.33 -6.90 -9.48
C SER A 236 17.97 -7.90 -8.53
N ALA A 237 17.34 -9.06 -8.29
CA ALA A 237 17.89 -10.04 -7.36
C ALA A 237 19.17 -10.69 -7.90
N ASN A 238 20.13 -10.89 -7.00
CA ASN A 238 21.36 -11.64 -7.25
C ASN A 238 22.20 -11.09 -8.41
N LEU A 239 22.19 -9.77 -8.65
CA LEU A 239 23.02 -9.15 -9.70
C LEU A 239 24.50 -9.41 -9.43
N ASN A 240 25.26 -9.70 -10.50
CA ASN A 240 26.71 -9.70 -10.41
C ASN A 240 27.19 -8.25 -10.51
N LEU A 241 27.81 -7.75 -9.45
CA LEU A 241 28.30 -6.38 -9.35
C LEU A 241 29.82 -6.35 -9.43
N TRP A 242 30.38 -5.31 -10.04
CA TRP A 242 31.81 -5.02 -10.03
C TRP A 242 32.04 -3.52 -10.24
N GLU A 243 33.14 -3.03 -9.74
CA GLU A 243 33.60 -1.68 -10.00
C GLU A 243 34.56 -1.68 -11.20
N ASN A 244 34.36 -0.76 -12.15
CA ASN A 244 35.26 -0.60 -13.29
C ASN A 244 36.47 0.30 -12.94
N GLU A 245 37.40 0.45 -13.87
CA GLU A 245 38.64 1.23 -13.69
C GLU A 245 38.36 2.71 -13.35
N ASP A 246 37.21 3.24 -13.72
CA ASP A 246 36.77 4.62 -13.46
C ASP A 246 36.03 4.78 -12.10
N GLY A 247 35.91 3.72 -11.33
CA GLY A 247 35.17 3.71 -10.05
C GLY A 247 33.65 3.67 -10.20
N ASN A 248 33.13 3.32 -11.38
CA ASN A 248 31.70 3.17 -11.61
C ASN A 248 31.24 1.73 -11.34
N VAL A 249 30.07 1.58 -10.70
CA VAL A 249 29.47 0.28 -10.49
C VAL A 249 28.81 -0.22 -11.76
N GLU A 250 29.28 -1.37 -12.25
CA GLU A 250 28.70 -2.10 -13.35
C GLU A 250 28.03 -3.37 -12.86
N TYR A 251 27.09 -3.90 -13.66
CA TYR A 251 26.38 -5.12 -13.30
C TYR A 251 26.05 -5.97 -14.52
N SER A 252 25.92 -7.28 -14.27
CA SER A 252 25.31 -8.21 -15.22
C SER A 252 24.24 -9.06 -14.56
N TYR A 253 23.32 -9.54 -15.38
CA TYR A 253 22.23 -10.38 -14.89
C TYR A 253 22.73 -11.81 -14.68
N PRO A 254 22.36 -12.44 -13.55
CA PRO A 254 22.55 -13.86 -13.36
C PRO A 254 21.53 -14.64 -14.20
N LYS A 255 21.50 -15.96 -14.04
CA LYS A 255 20.49 -16.79 -14.69
C LYS A 255 19.07 -16.46 -14.18
N PHE A 256 18.08 -16.68 -15.03
CA PHE A 256 16.68 -16.39 -14.73
C PHE A 256 16.18 -17.07 -13.45
N LEU A 257 16.58 -18.35 -13.22
CA LEU A 257 16.15 -19.10 -12.03
C LEU A 257 16.78 -18.57 -10.73
N SER A 258 17.95 -17.96 -10.78
CA SER A 258 18.55 -17.27 -9.63
C SER A 258 17.81 -15.95 -9.29
N GLN A 259 17.08 -15.37 -10.24
CA GLN A 259 16.22 -14.19 -10.06
C GLN A 259 14.76 -14.58 -9.78
N THR A 260 14.47 -15.88 -9.70
CA THR A 260 13.13 -16.39 -9.42
C THR A 260 13.15 -17.13 -8.08
N GLY A 261 12.27 -16.74 -7.19
CA GLY A 261 12.16 -17.33 -5.87
C GLY A 261 10.79 -17.95 -5.62
N ILE A 262 10.79 -18.95 -4.77
CA ILE A 262 9.59 -19.57 -4.22
C ILE A 262 9.59 -19.41 -2.70
N GLY A 263 8.42 -19.20 -2.12
CA GLY A 263 8.26 -19.04 -0.68
C GLY A 263 6.98 -19.70 -0.17
N LEU A 264 7.03 -20.10 1.08
CA LEU A 264 5.86 -20.52 1.85
C LEU A 264 5.63 -19.53 2.97
N SER A 265 4.37 -19.13 3.18
CA SER A 265 4.01 -18.18 4.22
C SER A 265 2.71 -18.55 4.94
N ALA A 266 2.61 -18.13 6.19
CA ALA A 266 1.36 -18.07 6.93
C ALA A 266 0.73 -16.68 6.74
N ARG A 267 -0.56 -16.64 6.47
CA ARG A 267 -1.34 -15.43 6.23
C ARG A 267 -2.45 -15.28 7.23
N ALA A 268 -2.72 -14.03 7.62
CA ALA A 268 -3.94 -13.64 8.30
C ALA A 268 -4.63 -12.55 7.47
N GLU A 269 -5.95 -12.64 7.35
CA GLU A 269 -6.76 -11.72 6.56
C GLU A 269 -7.88 -11.15 7.40
N LEU A 270 -7.91 -9.82 7.52
CA LEU A 270 -9.03 -9.07 8.06
C LEU A 270 -9.92 -8.63 6.90
N ARG A 271 -11.12 -9.17 6.85
CA ARG A 271 -12.12 -8.90 5.81
C ARG A 271 -13.05 -7.79 6.23
N MET A 272 -13.22 -6.83 5.36
CA MET A 272 -14.20 -5.76 5.46
C MET A 272 -15.14 -5.85 4.25
N PRO A 273 -16.27 -5.13 4.23
CA PRO A 273 -17.31 -5.34 3.21
C PRO A 273 -16.87 -5.36 1.75
N VAL A 274 -15.82 -4.59 1.40
CA VAL A 274 -15.31 -4.50 0.01
C VAL A 274 -13.79 -4.48 -0.10
N PHE A 275 -13.09 -4.61 1.01
CA PHE A 275 -11.64 -4.80 0.99
C PHE A 275 -11.21 -5.83 2.05
N ALA A 276 -10.01 -6.33 1.91
CA ALA A 276 -9.39 -7.15 2.93
C ALA A 276 -7.94 -6.73 3.12
N VAL A 277 -7.50 -6.69 4.37
CA VAL A 277 -6.10 -6.53 4.73
C VAL A 277 -5.53 -7.91 5.01
N ASN A 278 -4.54 -8.30 4.22
CA ASN A 278 -3.87 -9.60 4.34
C ASN A 278 -2.42 -9.35 4.76
N ILE A 279 -2.03 -9.90 5.89
CA ILE A 279 -0.67 -9.83 6.41
C ILE A 279 -0.08 -11.24 6.49
N GLY A 280 1.23 -11.36 6.36
CA GLY A 280 1.87 -12.66 6.44
C GLY A 280 3.34 -12.60 6.75
N ILE A 281 3.84 -13.75 7.18
CA ILE A 281 5.26 -14.03 7.37
C ILE A 281 5.58 -15.35 6.69
N GLY A 282 6.70 -15.41 5.99
CA GLY A 282 7.11 -16.58 5.25
C GLY A 282 8.62 -16.73 5.17
N TYR A 283 9.03 -17.87 4.61
CA TYR A 283 10.41 -18.14 4.26
C TYR A 283 10.49 -18.53 2.77
N GLY A 284 11.45 -17.94 2.08
CA GLY A 284 11.66 -18.15 0.65
C GLY A 284 13.11 -18.49 0.31
N THR A 285 13.29 -18.93 -0.92
CA THR A 285 14.61 -19.20 -1.51
C THR A 285 14.54 -19.00 -3.02
N SER A 286 15.67 -18.72 -3.67
CA SER A 286 15.78 -18.74 -5.13
C SER A 286 15.63 -20.17 -5.65
N LEU A 287 15.19 -20.32 -6.90
CA LEU A 287 15.06 -21.63 -7.57
C LEU A 287 16.41 -22.21 -8.01
N GLU A 288 17.43 -21.38 -8.11
CA GLU A 288 18.81 -21.78 -8.41
C GLU A 288 19.77 -20.99 -7.53
N ASP A 289 20.64 -21.70 -6.81
CA ASP A 289 21.62 -21.07 -5.94
C ASP A 289 22.58 -20.17 -6.73
N HIS A 290 22.81 -18.98 -6.20
CA HIS A 290 23.77 -18.04 -6.73
C HIS A 290 25.13 -18.30 -6.07
N THR A 291 26.05 -18.97 -6.81
CA THR A 291 27.29 -19.52 -6.25
C THR A 291 28.36 -18.48 -5.90
N ARG A 292 28.14 -17.19 -6.08
CA ARG A 292 29.21 -16.17 -5.99
C ARG A 292 29.37 -15.54 -4.60
N TYR A 293 28.30 -15.45 -3.82
CA TYR A 293 28.31 -14.91 -2.44
C TYR A 293 27.25 -15.61 -1.62
N ASP A 294 27.47 -15.78 -0.33
CA ASP A 294 26.55 -16.41 0.64
C ASP A 294 25.20 -15.67 0.80
N ASN A 295 24.99 -14.57 0.07
CA ASN A 295 23.81 -13.72 0.16
C ASN A 295 22.91 -13.90 -1.07
N ASP A 296 21.98 -14.86 -0.98
CA ASP A 296 20.85 -14.93 -1.92
C ASP A 296 19.78 -13.88 -1.54
N ASP A 297 19.49 -12.97 -2.48
CA ASP A 297 18.53 -11.90 -2.27
C ASP A 297 17.10 -12.37 -2.05
N LEU A 298 16.76 -13.58 -2.50
CA LEU A 298 15.43 -14.16 -2.38
C LEU A 298 15.30 -15.13 -1.22
N LYS A 299 16.43 -15.50 -0.58
CA LYS A 299 16.47 -16.44 0.55
C LYS A 299 16.26 -15.74 1.88
N GLY A 300 15.48 -16.37 2.74
CA GLY A 300 15.28 -15.94 4.12
C GLY A 300 13.83 -15.61 4.46
N LEU A 301 13.68 -15.06 5.66
CA LEU A 301 12.37 -14.60 6.15
C LEU A 301 11.89 -13.37 5.39
N TYR A 302 10.61 -13.36 5.07
CA TYR A 302 9.96 -12.18 4.49
C TYR A 302 8.60 -11.92 5.15
N GLY A 303 8.24 -10.64 5.18
CA GLY A 303 6.91 -10.18 5.56
C GLY A 303 6.11 -9.81 4.32
N VAL A 304 4.79 -9.87 4.44
CA VAL A 304 3.88 -9.41 3.38
C VAL A 304 2.73 -8.64 3.99
N PHE A 305 2.39 -7.56 3.31
CA PHE A 305 1.19 -6.79 3.55
C PHE A 305 0.47 -6.60 2.22
N ASN A 306 -0.79 -7.01 2.13
CA ASN A 306 -1.62 -6.82 0.95
C ASN A 306 -2.92 -6.12 1.32
N LEU A 307 -3.30 -5.14 0.51
CA LEU A 307 -4.63 -4.56 0.50
C LEU A 307 -5.37 -5.09 -0.74
N LYS A 308 -6.39 -5.89 -0.52
CA LYS A 308 -7.27 -6.44 -1.57
C LYS A 308 -8.55 -5.63 -1.59
N THR A 309 -8.90 -5.05 -2.73
CA THR A 309 -10.14 -4.29 -2.93
C THR A 309 -11.04 -5.03 -3.91
N PHE A 310 -12.16 -5.53 -3.44
CA PHE A 310 -13.08 -6.31 -4.25
C PHE A 310 -13.89 -5.42 -5.19
N VAL A 311 -13.74 -5.65 -6.50
CA VAL A 311 -14.52 -5.00 -7.57
C VAL A 311 -15.74 -5.83 -7.97
N SER A 312 -15.74 -7.11 -7.61
CA SER A 312 -16.88 -8.03 -7.66
C SER A 312 -16.72 -9.07 -6.56
N ASP A 313 -17.68 -9.98 -6.39
CA ASP A 313 -17.63 -11.04 -5.37
C ASP A 313 -16.37 -11.93 -5.50
N LYS A 314 -15.79 -12.02 -6.70
CA LYS A 314 -14.65 -12.90 -7.00
C LYS A 314 -13.37 -12.15 -7.38
N ILE A 315 -13.47 -10.96 -7.99
CA ILE A 315 -12.33 -10.24 -8.56
C ILE A 315 -11.92 -9.13 -7.60
N PHE A 316 -10.63 -9.03 -7.30
CA PHE A 316 -10.08 -7.96 -6.49
C PHE A 316 -8.82 -7.33 -7.11
N LEU A 317 -8.68 -6.03 -6.89
CA LEU A 317 -7.43 -5.31 -7.04
C LEU A 317 -6.55 -5.64 -5.83
N ASN A 318 -5.25 -5.80 -6.04
CA ASN A 318 -4.31 -6.10 -4.97
C ASN A 318 -3.15 -5.11 -4.99
N VAL A 319 -2.93 -4.45 -3.87
CA VAL A 319 -1.73 -3.65 -3.61
C VAL A 319 -0.92 -4.40 -2.57
N GLY A 320 0.23 -4.91 -2.99
CA GLY A 320 1.08 -5.75 -2.18
C GLY A 320 2.38 -5.04 -1.79
N TYR A 321 2.84 -5.28 -0.58
CA TYR A 321 4.11 -4.83 -0.07
C TYR A 321 4.86 -6.01 0.52
N ARG A 322 6.02 -6.36 -0.07
CA ARG A 322 6.89 -7.44 0.42
C ARG A 322 8.11 -6.85 1.11
N LEU A 323 8.36 -7.30 2.32
CA LEU A 323 9.47 -6.91 3.17
C LEU A 323 10.49 -8.03 3.22
N LYS A 324 11.72 -7.82 2.79
CA LYS A 324 12.84 -8.73 3.04
C LYS A 324 13.44 -8.35 4.40
N SER A 325 13.26 -9.15 5.48
CA SER A 325 13.49 -8.83 6.89
C SER A 325 12.60 -7.66 7.41
N VAL A 326 12.43 -7.57 8.72
CA VAL A 326 11.55 -6.57 9.37
C VAL A 326 12.01 -5.12 9.12
N LEU A 327 13.22 -4.89 8.60
CA LEU A 327 13.85 -3.57 8.51
C LEU A 327 14.16 -3.10 7.09
N TYR A 328 14.19 -3.99 6.11
CA TYR A 328 14.55 -3.66 4.73
C TYR A 328 13.40 -4.00 3.81
N SER A 329 12.79 -3.02 3.27
CA SER A 329 11.70 -3.12 2.35
C SER A 329 12.16 -3.76 1.05
N HIS A 330 11.41 -4.39 0.00
CA HIS A 330 10.86 -3.28 -0.52
C HIS A 330 10.23 -3.35 -1.88
N ASN A 331 9.28 -4.17 -2.04
CA ASN A 331 8.60 -4.22 -3.32
C ASN A 331 7.15 -3.78 -3.13
N LEU A 332 6.81 -2.60 -3.66
CA LEU A 332 5.42 -2.20 -3.82
C LEU A 332 4.93 -2.78 -5.15
N LEU A 333 3.93 -3.64 -5.07
CA LEU A 333 3.39 -4.39 -6.20
C LEU A 333 1.91 -4.08 -6.36
N PHE A 334 1.47 -3.99 -7.60
CA PHE A 334 0.07 -3.79 -7.96
C PHE A 334 -0.40 -4.93 -8.84
N GLY A 335 -1.62 -5.38 -8.66
CA GLY A 335 -2.13 -6.47 -9.45
C GLY A 335 -3.60 -6.76 -9.30
N LEU A 336 -3.96 -7.90 -9.82
CA LEU A 336 -5.32 -8.43 -9.83
C LEU A 336 -5.33 -9.81 -9.17
N GLY A 337 -6.44 -10.15 -8.56
CA GLY A 337 -6.66 -11.47 -8.00
C GLY A 337 -8.07 -11.96 -8.20
N LEU A 338 -8.21 -13.26 -8.03
CA LEU A 338 -9.46 -14.00 -8.13
C LEU A 338 -9.64 -14.80 -6.83
N ARG A 339 -10.81 -14.71 -6.24
CA ARG A 339 -11.28 -15.57 -5.13
C ARG A 339 -12.19 -16.66 -5.69
N LEU A 340 -11.87 -17.90 -5.36
CA LEU A 340 -12.58 -19.12 -5.75
C LEU A 340 -13.34 -19.70 -4.58
#